data_d372490181302e5053094258df3d8549
#
_entry.id   d372490181302e5053094258df3d8549
#
_cell.length_a   1.000
_cell.length_b   1.000
_cell.length_c   1.000
_cell.angle_alpha   90.00
_cell.angle_beta   90.00
_cell.angle_gamma   90.00
#
_symmetry.space_group_name_H-M   'P 1'
#
loop_
_entity.id
_entity.type
_entity.pdbx_description
1 polymer ?
#
loop_
_entity_poly.entity_id
_entity_poly.type
_entity_poly.pdbx_seq_one_letter_code
_entity_poly.pdbx_strand_id
1 'polypeptide(L)'
;MLGIGEPENDAISLLKADHKAVDQMFKEYEALKTGGKAAKVRVAMQICDALTVHATIEEEIFYPAARLHGAEVRDLVDEAAVEHQTLKDIIARLRAAPSSDPLYDAGVKVLSEYVKHHVKEEENELFPKVRKSNADLVAIGERLAARKAELEKSGVKQKRAA
;
A
#
# COMPACT_ATOMS: atom_id res chain seq x y z
N MET A 1 5.07 -31.35 13.04
CA MET A 1 5.84 -30.12 12.70
C MET A 1 5.00 -28.93 13.15
N LEU A 2 5.40 -28.31 14.24
CA LEU A 2 4.82 -27.05 14.67
C LEU A 2 5.29 -26.01 13.66
N GLY A 3 4.36 -25.47 12.88
CA GLY A 3 4.65 -24.33 12.03
C GLY A 3 5.16 -23.20 12.92
N ILE A 4 6.41 -22.81 12.70
CA ILE A 4 6.95 -21.59 13.30
C ILE A 4 6.14 -20.48 12.64
N GLY A 5 5.19 -19.92 13.39
CA GLY A 5 4.42 -18.77 12.93
C GLY A 5 5.40 -17.67 12.49
N GLU A 6 5.09 -17.03 11.38
CA GLU A 6 5.88 -15.87 10.94
C GLU A 6 5.99 -14.89 12.11
N PRO A 7 7.17 -14.30 12.38
CA PRO A 7 7.31 -13.36 13.47
C PRO A 7 6.36 -12.16 13.24
N GLU A 8 5.49 -11.90 14.21
CA GLU A 8 4.41 -10.90 14.12
C GLU A 8 4.90 -9.45 13.94
N ASN A 9 6.20 -9.21 14.08
CA ASN A 9 6.80 -7.86 14.13
C ASN A 9 7.91 -7.63 13.10
N ASP A 10 7.92 -8.31 11.96
CA ASP A 10 8.90 -8.04 10.91
C ASP A 10 8.32 -7.19 9.76
N ALA A 11 9.20 -6.77 8.85
CA ALA A 11 8.84 -5.94 7.71
C ALA A 11 7.70 -6.54 6.87
N ILE A 12 7.78 -7.82 6.55
CA ILE A 12 6.79 -8.50 5.70
C ILE A 12 5.44 -8.57 6.40
N SER A 13 5.41 -8.91 7.68
CA SER A 13 4.17 -8.94 8.46
C SER A 13 3.50 -7.58 8.54
N LEU A 14 4.28 -6.51 8.72
CA LEU A 14 3.77 -5.14 8.71
C LEU A 14 3.16 -4.77 7.35
N LEU A 15 3.85 -5.05 6.26
CA LEU A 15 3.37 -4.73 4.91
C LEU A 15 2.11 -5.54 4.54
N LYS A 16 2.06 -6.82 4.90
CA LYS A 16 0.85 -7.65 4.72
C LYS A 16 -0.34 -7.15 5.54
N ALA A 17 -0.12 -6.65 6.74
CA ALA A 17 -1.17 -6.04 7.56
C ALA A 17 -1.74 -4.78 6.88
N ASP A 18 -0.90 -3.96 6.27
CA ASP A 18 -1.34 -2.81 5.47
C ASP A 18 -2.18 -3.24 4.26
N HIS A 19 -1.75 -4.28 3.53
CA HIS A 19 -2.52 -4.84 2.41
C HIS A 19 -3.92 -5.25 2.84
N LYS A 20 -4.02 -5.95 3.96
CA LYS A 20 -5.30 -6.40 4.51
C LYS A 20 -6.19 -5.23 4.93
N ALA A 21 -5.62 -4.20 5.54
CA ALA A 21 -6.36 -3.01 5.95
C ALA A 21 -6.94 -2.27 4.74
N VAL A 22 -6.15 -2.11 3.67
CA VAL A 22 -6.61 -1.46 2.42
C VAL A 22 -7.68 -2.30 1.72
N ASP A 23 -7.53 -3.62 1.65
CA ASP A 23 -8.56 -4.50 1.09
C ASP A 23 -9.90 -4.35 1.84
N GLN A 24 -9.85 -4.24 3.16
CA GLN A 24 -11.04 -3.99 3.96
C GLN A 24 -11.67 -2.62 3.65
N MET A 25 -10.88 -1.57 3.45
CA MET A 25 -11.40 -0.25 3.06
C MET A 25 -12.07 -0.27 1.68
N PHE A 26 -11.55 -1.04 0.72
CA PHE A 26 -12.21 -1.22 -0.58
C PHE A 26 -13.55 -1.94 -0.45
N LYS A 27 -13.66 -2.93 0.42
CA LYS A 27 -14.94 -3.61 0.73
C LYS A 27 -15.94 -2.66 1.37
N GLU A 28 -15.49 -1.79 2.27
CA GLU A 28 -16.33 -0.74 2.86
C GLU A 28 -16.84 0.23 1.79
N TYR A 29 -15.98 0.64 0.86
CA TYR A 29 -16.39 1.48 -0.26
C TYR A 29 -17.48 0.81 -1.12
N GLU A 30 -17.29 -0.46 -1.48
CA GLU A 30 -18.26 -1.22 -2.26
C GLU A 30 -19.61 -1.35 -1.54
N ALA A 31 -19.61 -1.50 -0.21
CA ALA A 31 -20.81 -1.58 0.59
C ALA A 31 -21.64 -0.27 0.58
N LEU A 32 -21.02 0.86 0.23
CA LEU A 32 -21.66 2.17 0.12
C LEU A 32 -22.36 2.41 -1.24
N LYS A 33 -22.65 1.40 -2.04
CA LYS A 33 -23.19 1.51 -3.41
C LYS A 33 -24.40 2.45 -3.52
N THR A 34 -25.22 2.51 -2.49
CA THR A 34 -26.42 3.38 -2.41
C THR A 34 -26.26 4.49 -1.37
N GLY A 35 -25.10 4.61 -0.76
CA GLY A 35 -24.80 5.62 0.26
C GLY A 35 -24.53 7.00 -0.34
N GLY A 36 -24.56 8.01 0.51
CA GLY A 36 -24.27 9.39 0.12
C GLY A 36 -22.88 9.57 -0.46
N LYS A 37 -22.75 10.49 -1.43
CA LYS A 37 -21.48 10.82 -2.09
C LYS A 37 -20.38 11.22 -1.10
N ALA A 38 -20.73 11.92 -0.02
CA ALA A 38 -19.79 12.35 1.01
C ALA A 38 -19.14 11.17 1.74
N ALA A 39 -19.89 10.09 2.04
CA ALA A 39 -19.35 8.89 2.66
C ALA A 39 -18.40 8.16 1.71
N LYS A 40 -18.73 8.05 0.43
CA LYS A 40 -17.87 7.46 -0.60
C LYS A 40 -16.55 8.22 -0.74
N VAL A 41 -16.58 9.54 -0.84
CA VAL A 41 -15.38 10.36 -0.95
C VAL A 41 -14.51 10.21 0.30
N ARG A 42 -15.11 10.17 1.48
CA ARG A 42 -14.36 9.98 2.73
C ARG A 42 -13.59 8.65 2.72
N VAL A 43 -14.25 7.54 2.37
CA VAL A 43 -13.59 6.23 2.31
C VAL A 43 -12.53 6.20 1.20
N ALA A 44 -12.82 6.75 0.02
CA ALA A 44 -11.86 6.84 -1.07
C ALA A 44 -10.61 7.63 -0.66
N MET A 45 -10.75 8.73 0.09
CA MET A 45 -9.59 9.50 0.57
C MET A 45 -8.81 8.74 1.63
N GLN A 46 -9.46 7.98 2.51
CA GLN A 46 -8.78 7.10 3.46
C GLN A 46 -7.96 6.03 2.72
N ILE A 47 -8.48 5.45 1.66
CA ILE A 47 -7.76 4.49 0.80
C ILE A 47 -6.54 5.17 0.17
N CYS A 48 -6.72 6.33 -0.43
CA CYS A 48 -5.63 7.08 -1.06
C CYS A 48 -4.52 7.45 -0.05
N ASP A 49 -4.89 7.85 1.15
CA ASP A 49 -3.92 8.16 2.21
C ASP A 49 -3.15 6.92 2.67
N ALA A 50 -3.86 5.82 2.93
CA ALA A 50 -3.24 4.57 3.33
C ALA A 50 -2.27 4.02 2.27
N LEU A 51 -2.67 4.05 1.00
CA LEU A 51 -1.82 3.63 -0.12
C LEU A 51 -0.61 4.55 -0.30
N THR A 52 -0.77 5.85 -0.12
CA THR A 52 0.34 6.80 -0.22
C THR A 52 1.38 6.55 0.86
N VAL A 53 0.96 6.35 2.11
CA VAL A 53 1.86 6.01 3.22
C VAL A 53 2.57 4.69 2.96
N HIS A 54 1.82 3.66 2.57
CA HIS A 54 2.34 2.32 2.29
C HIS A 54 3.40 2.34 1.18
N ALA A 55 3.09 2.93 0.03
CA ALA A 55 4.03 3.06 -1.08
C ALA A 55 5.30 3.84 -0.68
N THR A 56 5.14 4.89 0.12
CA THR A 56 6.28 5.71 0.58
C THR A 56 7.25 4.91 1.44
N ILE A 57 6.75 4.16 2.43
CA ILE A 57 7.64 3.36 3.30
C ILE A 57 8.31 2.22 2.53
N GLU A 58 7.66 1.64 1.54
CA GLU A 58 8.29 0.65 0.66
C GLU A 58 9.38 1.27 -0.20
N GLU A 59 9.12 2.38 -0.86
CA GLU A 59 10.09 3.05 -1.74
C GLU A 59 11.29 3.62 -0.98
N GLU A 60 11.08 4.14 0.24
CA GLU A 60 12.16 4.72 1.04
C GLU A 60 12.99 3.68 1.79
N ILE A 61 12.40 2.57 2.22
CA ILE A 61 13.04 1.64 3.17
C ILE A 61 13.06 0.20 2.67
N PHE A 62 11.90 -0.39 2.34
CA PHE A 62 11.82 -1.83 2.03
C PHE A 62 12.49 -2.18 0.71
N TYR A 63 12.16 -1.49 -0.37
CA TYR A 63 12.73 -1.77 -1.69
C TYR A 63 14.23 -1.54 -1.76
N PRO A 64 14.80 -0.45 -1.23
CA PRO A 64 16.25 -0.30 -1.17
C PRO A 64 16.96 -1.41 -0.42
N ALA A 65 16.40 -1.86 0.71
CA ALA A 65 16.95 -2.99 1.47
C ALA A 65 16.83 -4.32 0.69
N ALA A 66 15.67 -4.57 0.07
CA ALA A 66 15.44 -5.79 -0.70
C ALA A 66 16.39 -5.91 -1.91
N ARG A 67 16.68 -4.80 -2.61
CA ARG A 67 17.58 -4.77 -3.78
C ARG A 67 18.97 -5.35 -3.54
N LEU A 68 19.42 -5.40 -2.29
CA LEU A 68 20.72 -5.94 -1.92
C LEU A 68 20.79 -7.47 -2.00
N HIS A 69 19.66 -8.14 -2.22
CA HIS A 69 19.50 -9.58 -2.06
C HIS A 69 19.31 -10.36 -3.39
N GLY A 70 19.88 -9.88 -4.47
CA GLY A 70 19.98 -10.62 -5.72
C GLY A 70 19.29 -9.97 -6.92
N ALA A 71 19.63 -10.46 -8.12
CA ALA A 71 19.14 -9.91 -9.38
C ALA A 71 17.62 -10.08 -9.55
N GLU A 72 17.10 -11.26 -9.22
CA GLU A 72 15.65 -11.52 -9.32
C GLU A 72 14.83 -10.61 -8.40
N VAL A 73 15.33 -10.32 -7.22
CA VAL A 73 14.69 -9.37 -6.28
C VAL A 73 14.71 -7.96 -6.85
N ARG A 74 15.85 -7.55 -7.45
CA ARG A 74 15.94 -6.23 -8.10
C ARG A 74 14.91 -6.07 -9.22
N ASP A 75 14.77 -7.09 -10.06
CA ASP A 75 13.81 -7.05 -11.17
C ASP A 75 12.37 -6.90 -10.65
N LEU A 76 11.99 -7.64 -9.61
CA LEU A 76 10.67 -7.53 -8.96
C LEU A 76 10.46 -6.16 -8.30
N VAL A 77 11.49 -5.59 -7.68
CA VAL A 77 11.42 -4.25 -7.08
C VAL A 77 11.28 -3.17 -8.17
N ASP A 78 11.98 -3.32 -9.30
CA ASP A 78 11.84 -2.39 -10.43
C ASP A 78 10.42 -2.42 -11.02
N GLU A 79 9.84 -3.60 -11.17
CA GLU A 79 8.46 -3.77 -11.60
C GLU A 79 7.48 -3.12 -10.60
N ALA A 80 7.64 -3.38 -9.31
CA ALA A 80 6.86 -2.77 -8.25
C ALA A 80 6.93 -1.25 -8.26
N ALA A 81 8.10 -0.66 -8.55
CA ALA A 81 8.27 0.79 -8.65
C ALA A 81 7.45 1.39 -9.81
N VAL A 82 7.39 0.70 -10.95
CA VAL A 82 6.55 1.11 -12.10
C VAL A 82 5.07 1.01 -11.76
N GLU A 83 4.67 -0.07 -11.11
CA GLU A 83 3.29 -0.24 -10.64
C GLU A 83 2.88 0.86 -9.65
N HIS A 84 3.77 1.22 -8.71
CA HIS A 84 3.54 2.33 -7.78
C HIS A 84 3.30 3.66 -8.50
N GLN A 85 4.02 3.93 -9.59
CA GLN A 85 3.78 5.15 -10.37
C GLN A 85 2.36 5.16 -10.96
N THR A 86 1.90 4.03 -11.48
CA THR A 86 0.53 3.88 -11.99
C THR A 86 -0.51 4.10 -10.88
N LEU A 87 -0.29 3.52 -9.69
CA LEU A 87 -1.16 3.73 -8.54
C LEU A 87 -1.22 5.19 -8.10
N LYS A 88 -0.07 5.87 -8.08
CA LYS A 88 0.02 7.30 -7.74
C LYS A 88 -0.76 8.17 -8.72
N ASP A 89 -0.72 7.86 -10.01
CA ASP A 89 -1.45 8.60 -11.03
C ASP A 89 -2.97 8.45 -10.84
N ILE A 90 -3.45 7.25 -10.54
CA ILE A 90 -4.87 7.01 -10.24
C ILE A 90 -5.28 7.73 -8.95
N ILE A 91 -4.46 7.69 -7.91
CA ILE A 91 -4.69 8.40 -6.65
C ILE A 91 -4.79 9.91 -6.88
N ALA A 92 -3.87 10.49 -7.66
CA ALA A 92 -3.89 11.91 -7.99
C ALA A 92 -5.18 12.30 -8.73
N ARG A 93 -5.63 11.46 -9.66
CA ARG A 93 -6.91 11.66 -10.35
C ARG A 93 -8.09 11.66 -9.37
N LEU A 94 -8.16 10.70 -8.47
CA LEU A 94 -9.24 10.61 -7.48
C LEU A 94 -9.24 11.79 -6.51
N ARG A 95 -8.06 12.26 -6.10
CA ARG A 95 -7.94 13.44 -5.22
C ARG A 95 -8.42 14.72 -5.89
N ALA A 96 -8.26 14.84 -7.20
CA ALA A 96 -8.67 15.99 -7.99
C ALA A 96 -10.14 15.92 -8.44
N ALA A 97 -10.74 14.72 -8.46
CA ALA A 97 -12.08 14.52 -8.96
C ALA A 97 -13.15 15.07 -8.01
N PRO A 98 -14.15 15.81 -8.52
CA PRO A 98 -15.31 16.19 -7.71
C PRO A 98 -16.17 14.96 -7.39
N SER A 99 -16.90 15.01 -6.28
CA SER A 99 -17.82 13.91 -5.88
C SER A 99 -18.91 13.63 -6.92
N SER A 100 -19.19 14.59 -7.80
CA SER A 100 -20.16 14.49 -8.89
C SER A 100 -19.60 13.86 -10.17
N ASP A 101 -18.30 13.55 -10.22
CA ASP A 101 -17.69 12.90 -11.38
C ASP A 101 -18.38 11.56 -11.65
N PRO A 102 -18.99 11.35 -12.84
CA PRO A 102 -19.66 10.10 -13.17
C PRO A 102 -18.71 8.90 -13.23
N LEU A 103 -17.39 9.13 -13.35
CA LEU A 103 -16.35 8.10 -13.37
C LEU A 103 -15.71 7.85 -12.00
N TYR A 104 -16.23 8.45 -10.93
CA TYR A 104 -15.62 8.32 -9.60
C TYR A 104 -15.57 6.87 -9.11
N ASP A 105 -16.71 6.17 -9.13
CA ASP A 105 -16.78 4.76 -8.73
C ASP A 105 -15.90 3.87 -9.62
N ALA A 106 -15.87 4.11 -10.91
CA ALA A 106 -15.00 3.40 -11.85
C ALA A 106 -13.52 3.62 -11.54
N GLY A 107 -13.14 4.85 -11.16
CA GLY A 107 -11.77 5.17 -10.74
C GLY A 107 -11.35 4.40 -9.49
N VAL A 108 -12.21 4.32 -8.48
CA VAL A 108 -11.94 3.53 -7.27
C VAL A 108 -11.84 2.04 -7.59
N LYS A 109 -12.70 1.53 -8.47
CA LYS A 109 -12.66 0.13 -8.91
C LYS A 109 -11.35 -0.20 -9.61
N VAL A 110 -10.91 0.63 -10.54
CA VAL A 110 -9.63 0.44 -11.26
C VAL A 110 -8.46 0.48 -10.28
N LEU A 111 -8.46 1.42 -9.33
CA LEU A 111 -7.46 1.46 -8.26
C LEU A 111 -7.42 0.14 -7.49
N SER A 112 -8.58 -0.39 -7.10
CA SER A 112 -8.68 -1.67 -6.39
C SER A 112 -8.08 -2.83 -7.20
N GLU A 113 -8.34 -2.89 -8.49
CA GLU A 113 -7.82 -3.96 -9.36
C GLU A 113 -6.30 -3.89 -9.50
N TYR A 114 -5.73 -2.70 -9.67
CA TYR A 114 -4.27 -2.50 -9.71
C TYR A 114 -3.61 -2.84 -8.37
N VAL A 115 -4.21 -2.42 -7.26
CA VAL A 115 -3.71 -2.77 -5.91
C VAL A 115 -3.71 -4.28 -5.69
N LYS A 116 -4.79 -4.97 -6.06
CA LYS A 116 -4.88 -6.43 -5.93
C LYS A 116 -3.81 -7.15 -6.74
N HIS A 117 -3.55 -6.69 -7.95
CA HIS A 117 -2.50 -7.25 -8.80
C HIS A 117 -1.12 -7.06 -8.15
N HIS A 118 -0.79 -5.85 -7.76
CA HIS A 118 0.47 -5.49 -7.10
C HIS A 118 0.70 -6.30 -5.81
N VAL A 119 -0.29 -6.33 -4.93
CA VAL A 119 -0.25 -7.11 -3.67
C VAL A 119 -0.01 -8.59 -3.91
N LYS A 120 -0.68 -9.16 -4.92
CA LYS A 120 -0.51 -10.57 -5.28
C LYS A 120 0.93 -10.88 -5.69
N GLU A 121 1.56 -10.05 -6.50
CA GLU A 121 2.94 -10.23 -6.92
C GLU A 121 3.91 -10.08 -5.75
N GLU A 122 3.72 -9.08 -4.90
CA GLU A 122 4.55 -8.92 -3.72
C GLU A 122 4.46 -10.12 -2.78
N GLU A 123 3.25 -10.51 -2.41
CA GLU A 123 3.05 -11.58 -1.42
C GLU A 123 3.44 -12.96 -1.94
N ASN A 124 3.28 -13.22 -3.25
CA ASN A 124 3.57 -14.52 -3.84
C ASN A 124 4.99 -14.64 -4.43
N GLU A 125 5.64 -13.54 -4.79
CA GLU A 125 6.94 -13.55 -5.45
C GLU A 125 8.02 -12.79 -4.69
N LEU A 126 7.84 -11.51 -4.42
CA LEU A 126 8.85 -10.67 -3.79
C LEU A 126 9.10 -11.05 -2.33
N PHE A 127 8.08 -11.07 -1.51
CA PHE A 127 8.21 -11.34 -0.07
C PHE A 127 8.81 -12.72 0.21
N PRO A 128 8.41 -13.82 -0.46
CA PRO A 128 9.05 -15.11 -0.25
C PRO A 128 10.54 -15.12 -0.58
N LYS A 129 10.97 -14.41 -1.61
CA LYS A 129 12.40 -14.30 -1.99
C LYS A 129 13.19 -13.51 -0.95
N VAL A 130 12.65 -12.39 -0.47
CA VAL A 130 13.29 -11.58 0.59
C VAL A 130 13.35 -12.37 1.90
N ARG A 131 12.31 -13.12 2.24
CA ARG A 131 12.28 -13.95 3.45
C ARG A 131 13.32 -15.07 3.42
N LYS A 132 13.61 -15.65 2.26
CA LYS A 132 14.65 -16.67 2.07
C LYS A 132 16.06 -16.09 2.07
N SER A 133 16.21 -14.78 1.91
CA SER A 133 17.49 -14.09 1.95
C SER A 133 17.95 -13.91 3.41
N ASN A 134 19.14 -13.33 3.59
CA ASN A 134 19.66 -12.97 4.90
C ASN A 134 19.31 -11.54 5.34
N ALA A 135 18.26 -10.96 4.77
CA ALA A 135 17.78 -9.63 5.16
C ALA A 135 17.32 -9.62 6.63
N ASP A 136 17.69 -8.57 7.35
CA ASP A 136 17.24 -8.36 8.72
C ASP A 136 15.83 -7.74 8.71
N LEU A 137 14.83 -8.61 8.56
CA LEU A 137 13.42 -8.21 8.45
C LEU A 137 12.88 -7.55 9.71
N VAL A 138 13.43 -7.87 10.89
CA VAL A 138 13.02 -7.22 12.16
C VAL A 138 13.51 -5.78 12.18
N ALA A 139 14.77 -5.53 11.89
CA ALA A 139 15.33 -4.17 11.85
C ALA A 139 14.67 -3.31 10.75
N ILE A 140 14.40 -3.89 9.57
CA ILE A 140 13.66 -3.21 8.51
C ILE A 140 12.24 -2.88 8.98
N GLY A 141 11.56 -3.81 9.64
CA GLY A 141 10.22 -3.62 10.20
C GLY A 141 10.14 -2.47 11.20
N GLU A 142 11.12 -2.34 12.08
CA GLU A 142 11.21 -1.22 13.04
C GLU A 142 11.31 0.13 12.32
N ARG A 143 12.12 0.21 11.28
CA ARG A 143 12.27 1.43 10.47
C ARG A 143 10.97 1.76 9.72
N LEU A 144 10.31 0.77 9.15
CA LEU A 144 9.02 0.93 8.47
C LEU A 144 7.96 1.47 9.44
N ALA A 145 7.85 0.88 10.63
CA ALA A 145 6.87 1.30 11.63
C ALA A 145 7.11 2.75 12.09
N ALA A 146 8.35 3.14 12.34
CA ALA A 146 8.71 4.50 12.74
C ALA A 146 8.37 5.51 11.63
N ARG A 147 8.71 5.21 10.38
CA ARG A 147 8.43 6.09 9.24
C ARG A 147 6.94 6.21 8.95
N LYS A 148 6.22 5.10 9.05
CA LYS A 148 4.75 5.08 8.92
C LYS A 148 4.10 6.03 9.93
N ALA A 149 4.48 5.95 11.18
CA ALA A 149 3.96 6.84 12.24
C ALA A 149 4.21 8.32 11.94
N GLU A 150 5.40 8.68 11.44
CA GLU A 150 5.72 10.05 11.03
C GLU A 150 4.84 10.53 9.87
N LEU A 151 4.66 9.70 8.85
CA LEU A 151 3.85 10.04 7.67
C LEU A 151 2.37 10.19 8.02
N GLU A 152 1.84 9.37 8.89
CA GLU A 152 0.45 9.46 9.35
C GLU A 152 0.21 10.76 10.13
N LYS A 153 1.15 11.21 10.95
CA LYS A 153 1.09 12.51 11.63
C LYS A 153 1.15 13.68 10.65
N SER A 154 2.05 13.67 9.67
CA SER A 154 2.21 14.76 8.70
C SER A 154 1.07 14.82 7.68
N GLY A 155 0.48 13.69 7.28
CA GLY A 155 -0.66 13.63 6.37
C GLY A 155 -1.89 14.39 6.88
N VAL A 156 -2.14 14.37 8.18
CA VAL A 156 -3.21 15.14 8.83
C VAL A 156 -2.99 16.66 8.70
N LYS A 157 -1.74 17.12 8.71
CA LYS A 157 -1.40 18.55 8.56
C LYS A 157 -1.55 19.04 7.11
N GLN A 158 -1.23 18.23 6.12
CA GLN A 158 -1.35 18.58 4.69
C GLN A 158 -2.82 18.74 4.26
N LYS A 159 -3.73 17.95 4.82
CA LYS A 159 -5.18 18.07 4.55
C LYS A 159 -5.80 19.35 5.07
N ARG A 160 -5.20 19.98 6.09
CA ARG A 160 -5.69 21.24 6.67
C ARG A 160 -5.17 22.48 5.95
N ALA A 161 -4.10 22.34 5.16
CA ALA A 161 -3.49 23.45 4.42
C ALA A 161 -4.01 23.60 2.99
N ALA A 162 -4.79 22.62 2.48
CA ALA A 162 -5.49 22.65 1.21
C ALA A 162 -6.96 22.97 1.43
#